data_06f069746f4060d1189c25f92023524e
#
_entry.id   06f069746f4060d1189c25f92023524e
#
_cell.length_a   1.000
_cell.length_b   1.000
_cell.length_c   1.000
_cell.angle_alpha   90.00
_cell.angle_beta   90.00
_cell.angle_gamma   90.00
#
_symmetry.space_group_name_H-M   'P 1'
#
loop_
_entity.id
_entity.type
_entity.pdbx_description
1 polymer ?
#
loop_
_entity_poly.entity_id
_entity_poly.type
_entity_poly.pdbx_seq_one_letter_code
_entity_poly.pdbx_strand_id
1 'polypeptide(L)'
;EIHEIGLQVAGLMTADMIERRLSPEKYSDFDKIIVPGRCRGDLKSLEKKLNVSVLRGPDELKDIPNYFNREGQKIGIEEYDLQIFAEITDATKLTPDEILERAFEYRNLGADVIDLGCLPDTEFPHLEVSILKLKDHGFKVSLDSLNPQELERGAIAKVDYLLSLVPENLWIAEKYRNLIPIIIPDNSVGLESLYKSIRHLQSMRIDFMADSILDPIPFGFTNSLVRFSELRSKFPEIKILVGTGNLTELIDADTVGINAILLGICSEIKASAVLTTQVSDHAKSVI
;
A
#
# COMPACT_ATOMS: atom_id res chain seq x y z
N GLU A 1 -19.98 -16.78 -24.45
CA GLU A 1 -21.04 -16.17 -23.64
C GLU A 1 -20.83 -16.54 -22.16
N ILE A 2 -21.08 -15.60 -21.24
CA ILE A 2 -21.00 -15.84 -19.80
C ILE A 2 -22.43 -15.89 -19.25
N HIS A 3 -22.72 -16.93 -18.47
CA HIS A 3 -24.02 -17.10 -17.82
C HIS A 3 -23.88 -17.11 -16.29
N GLU A 4 -24.53 -16.18 -15.64
CA GLU A 4 -24.57 -16.07 -14.17
C GLU A 4 -25.72 -16.93 -13.63
N ILE A 5 -25.40 -17.86 -12.72
CA ILE A 5 -26.40 -18.74 -12.11
C ILE A 5 -26.85 -18.30 -10.71
N GLY A 6 -26.49 -17.07 -10.30
CA GLY A 6 -26.95 -16.47 -9.04
C GLY A 6 -26.36 -17.12 -7.79
N LEU A 7 -25.12 -17.64 -7.84
CA LEU A 7 -24.36 -18.08 -6.67
C LEU A 7 -23.34 -17.03 -6.27
N GLN A 8 -23.39 -16.62 -5.03
CA GLN A 8 -22.46 -15.60 -4.50
C GLN A 8 -21.02 -16.12 -4.33
N VAL A 9 -20.83 -17.43 -4.13
CA VAL A 9 -19.52 -18.05 -3.92
C VAL A 9 -19.33 -19.18 -4.92
N ALA A 10 -18.53 -18.91 -5.97
CA ALA A 10 -18.25 -19.89 -7.03
C ALA A 10 -17.58 -21.18 -6.53
N GLY A 11 -16.74 -21.10 -5.49
CA GLY A 11 -16.07 -22.26 -4.88
C GLY A 11 -16.99 -23.26 -4.19
N LEU A 12 -18.26 -22.90 -3.93
CA LEU A 12 -19.28 -23.78 -3.38
C LEU A 12 -20.16 -24.42 -4.46
N MET A 13 -19.91 -24.15 -5.72
CA MET A 13 -20.71 -24.64 -6.84
C MET A 13 -20.62 -26.16 -6.96
N THR A 14 -21.77 -26.78 -7.18
CA THR A 14 -21.88 -28.23 -7.48
C THR A 14 -22.66 -28.46 -8.77
N ALA A 15 -22.43 -29.62 -9.41
CA ALA A 15 -23.16 -30.03 -10.61
C ALA A 15 -24.67 -30.00 -10.39
N ASP A 16 -25.15 -30.49 -9.25
CA ASP A 16 -26.57 -30.49 -8.89
C ASP A 16 -27.15 -29.09 -8.76
N MET A 17 -26.38 -28.13 -8.22
CA MET A 17 -26.82 -26.74 -8.14
C MET A 17 -26.97 -26.11 -9.51
N ILE A 18 -26.04 -26.41 -10.42
CA ILE A 18 -26.08 -25.97 -11.82
C ILE A 18 -27.29 -26.61 -12.50
N GLU A 19 -27.46 -27.94 -12.36
CA GLU A 19 -28.53 -28.70 -12.97
C GLU A 19 -29.92 -28.16 -12.62
N ARG A 20 -30.14 -27.75 -11.38
CA ARG A 20 -31.42 -27.16 -10.91
C ARG A 20 -31.68 -25.77 -11.49
N ARG A 21 -30.67 -25.03 -11.93
CA ARG A 21 -30.81 -23.64 -12.37
C ARG A 21 -30.75 -23.48 -13.89
N LEU A 22 -30.30 -24.49 -14.62
CA LEU A 22 -30.22 -24.44 -16.08
C LEU A 22 -31.38 -25.16 -16.73
N SER A 23 -31.98 -24.53 -17.75
CA SER A 23 -33.03 -25.08 -18.58
C SER A 23 -32.45 -25.53 -19.91
N PRO A 24 -32.69 -26.80 -20.37
CA PRO A 24 -32.08 -27.35 -21.60
C PRO A 24 -32.29 -26.49 -22.84
N GLU A 25 -33.49 -25.90 -22.98
CA GLU A 25 -33.88 -25.13 -24.17
C GLU A 25 -32.99 -23.90 -24.40
N LYS A 26 -32.36 -23.40 -23.35
CA LYS A 26 -31.54 -22.20 -23.43
C LYS A 26 -30.11 -22.47 -23.93
N TYR A 27 -29.68 -23.73 -23.91
CA TYR A 27 -28.29 -24.10 -24.16
C TYR A 27 -28.14 -25.09 -25.35
N SER A 28 -29.20 -25.38 -26.09
CA SER A 28 -29.21 -26.30 -27.22
C SER A 28 -28.26 -25.88 -28.36
N ASP A 29 -27.99 -24.58 -28.48
CA ASP A 29 -27.20 -24.03 -29.59
C ASP A 29 -25.70 -23.90 -29.26
N PHE A 30 -25.30 -24.37 -28.07
CA PHE A 30 -23.89 -24.31 -27.64
C PHE A 30 -23.20 -25.67 -27.86
N ASP A 31 -21.96 -25.63 -28.36
CA ASP A 31 -21.12 -26.85 -28.55
C ASP A 31 -20.66 -27.44 -27.22
N LYS A 32 -20.44 -26.58 -26.23
CA LYS A 32 -19.96 -26.96 -24.90
C LYS A 32 -20.27 -25.92 -23.81
N ILE A 33 -20.41 -26.39 -22.59
CA ILE A 33 -20.52 -25.56 -21.37
C ILE A 33 -19.29 -25.82 -20.54
N ILE A 34 -18.67 -24.71 -20.06
CA ILE A 34 -17.53 -24.78 -19.15
C ILE A 34 -17.99 -24.28 -17.78
N VAL A 35 -17.84 -25.14 -16.78
CA VAL A 35 -18.11 -24.81 -15.37
C VAL A 35 -16.79 -24.54 -14.63
N PRO A 36 -16.78 -23.80 -13.52
CA PRO A 36 -15.58 -23.59 -12.73
C PRO A 36 -14.84 -24.88 -12.38
N GLY A 37 -13.50 -24.88 -12.42
CA GLY A 37 -12.68 -26.06 -12.15
C GLY A 37 -12.98 -26.69 -10.80
N ARG A 38 -13.24 -25.85 -9.77
CA ARG A 38 -13.61 -26.27 -8.41
C ARG A 38 -15.05 -26.77 -8.27
N CYS A 39 -15.84 -26.80 -9.34
CA CYS A 39 -17.21 -27.36 -9.31
C CYS A 39 -17.19 -28.83 -8.89
N ARG A 40 -17.91 -29.17 -7.83
CA ARG A 40 -17.99 -30.54 -7.29
C ARG A 40 -19.14 -31.32 -7.89
N GLY A 41 -19.06 -32.64 -7.81
CA GLY A 41 -20.10 -33.56 -8.28
C GLY A 41 -19.85 -34.12 -9.70
N ASP A 42 -20.73 -35.00 -10.14
CA ASP A 42 -20.66 -35.62 -11.45
C ASP A 42 -21.29 -34.74 -12.52
N LEU A 43 -20.54 -34.40 -13.56
CA LEU A 43 -21.05 -33.58 -14.67
C LEU A 43 -21.86 -34.39 -15.70
N LYS A 44 -21.81 -35.73 -15.67
CA LYS A 44 -22.50 -36.56 -16.63
C LYS A 44 -24.02 -36.43 -16.60
N SER A 45 -24.58 -36.23 -15.40
CA SER A 45 -26.03 -36.01 -15.26
C SER A 45 -26.42 -34.67 -15.88
N LEU A 46 -25.60 -33.64 -15.68
CA LEU A 46 -25.77 -32.30 -16.25
C LEU A 46 -25.66 -32.33 -17.80
N GLU A 47 -24.64 -33.05 -18.35
CA GLU A 47 -24.51 -33.25 -19.79
C GLU A 47 -25.74 -33.91 -20.38
N LYS A 48 -26.22 -34.99 -19.74
CA LYS A 48 -27.40 -35.73 -20.19
C LYS A 48 -28.66 -34.85 -20.16
N LYS A 49 -28.81 -34.04 -19.15
CA LYS A 49 -29.96 -33.13 -19.03
C LYS A 49 -29.94 -32.02 -20.06
N LEU A 50 -28.79 -31.40 -20.26
CA LEU A 50 -28.63 -30.24 -21.15
C LEU A 50 -28.43 -30.68 -22.64
N ASN A 51 -28.09 -31.94 -22.89
CA ASN A 51 -27.70 -32.48 -24.21
C ASN A 51 -26.55 -31.72 -24.86
N VAL A 52 -25.62 -31.20 -24.02
CA VAL A 52 -24.43 -30.41 -24.40
C VAL A 52 -23.25 -30.91 -23.58
N SER A 53 -22.06 -30.99 -24.19
CA SER A 53 -20.85 -31.36 -23.46
C SER A 53 -20.53 -30.37 -22.33
N VAL A 54 -20.29 -30.86 -21.11
CA VAL A 54 -20.01 -30.05 -19.93
C VAL A 54 -18.61 -30.38 -19.39
N LEU A 55 -17.74 -29.40 -19.42
CA LEU A 55 -16.34 -29.54 -19.03
C LEU A 55 -16.03 -28.69 -17.80
N ARG A 56 -15.11 -29.17 -16.96
CA ARG A 56 -14.49 -28.32 -15.96
C ARG A 56 -13.43 -27.43 -16.59
N GLY A 57 -13.54 -26.15 -16.36
CA GLY A 57 -12.51 -25.17 -16.70
C GLY A 57 -11.35 -25.18 -15.70
N PRO A 58 -10.49 -24.16 -15.73
CA PRO A 58 -9.43 -24.01 -14.75
C PRO A 58 -9.98 -23.63 -13.36
N ASP A 59 -9.17 -23.85 -12.34
CA ASP A 59 -9.53 -23.53 -10.95
C ASP A 59 -9.60 -22.01 -10.71
N GLU A 60 -8.77 -21.25 -11.41
CA GLU A 60 -8.67 -19.79 -11.28
C GLU A 60 -9.15 -19.11 -12.57
N LEU A 61 -9.89 -18.02 -12.41
CA LEU A 61 -10.47 -17.27 -13.53
C LEU A 61 -9.39 -16.72 -14.49
N LYS A 62 -8.23 -16.33 -13.94
CA LYS A 62 -7.09 -15.81 -14.70
C LYS A 62 -6.50 -16.82 -15.68
N ASP A 63 -6.74 -18.13 -15.47
CA ASP A 63 -6.20 -19.21 -16.30
C ASP A 63 -7.12 -19.58 -17.46
N ILE A 64 -8.30 -18.95 -17.57
CA ILE A 64 -9.23 -19.18 -18.69
C ILE A 64 -8.58 -18.95 -20.07
N PRO A 65 -7.80 -17.88 -20.30
CA PRO A 65 -7.14 -17.72 -21.61
C PRO A 65 -6.22 -18.90 -21.94
N ASN A 66 -5.41 -19.35 -20.98
CA ASN A 66 -4.50 -20.50 -21.16
C ASN A 66 -5.27 -21.79 -21.45
N TYR A 67 -6.43 -21.98 -20.80
CA TYR A 67 -7.31 -23.13 -21.07
C TYR A 67 -7.78 -23.17 -22.53
N PHE A 68 -7.90 -22.02 -23.18
CA PHE A 68 -8.23 -21.89 -24.60
C PHE A 68 -7.02 -21.69 -25.51
N ASN A 69 -5.81 -22.02 -25.06
CA ASN A 69 -4.54 -21.79 -25.77
C ASN A 69 -4.38 -20.33 -26.26
N ARG A 70 -4.82 -19.36 -25.43
CA ARG A 70 -4.64 -17.92 -25.65
C ARG A 70 -3.76 -17.36 -24.56
N GLU A 71 -2.93 -16.39 -24.91
CA GLU A 71 -2.21 -15.61 -23.88
C GLU A 71 -3.22 -14.79 -23.08
N GLY A 72 -3.14 -14.90 -21.74
CA GLY A 72 -3.89 -14.05 -20.84
C GLY A 72 -3.42 -12.59 -20.96
N GLN A 73 -4.31 -11.65 -20.65
CA GLN A 73 -3.92 -10.25 -20.50
C GLN A 73 -2.91 -10.20 -19.36
N LYS A 74 -1.66 -9.82 -19.68
CA LYS A 74 -0.67 -9.52 -18.63
C LYS A 74 -1.24 -8.36 -17.85
N ILE A 75 -1.51 -8.56 -16.56
CA ILE A 75 -1.76 -7.46 -15.66
C ILE A 75 -0.45 -6.69 -15.63
N GLY A 76 -0.46 -5.47 -16.15
CA GLY A 76 0.70 -4.59 -16.09
C GLY A 76 0.95 -4.24 -14.62
N ILE A 77 1.79 -5.04 -13.98
CA ILE A 77 2.26 -4.75 -12.61
C ILE A 77 3.37 -3.69 -12.63
N GLU A 78 3.65 -3.11 -13.78
CA GLU A 78 4.69 -2.12 -14.01
C GLU A 78 4.18 -0.67 -13.83
N GLU A 79 2.87 -0.45 -13.75
CA GLU A 79 2.25 0.86 -13.54
C GLU A 79 1.78 0.98 -12.07
N TYR A 80 2.74 1.16 -11.16
CA TYR A 80 2.43 1.47 -9.77
C TYR A 80 2.47 2.98 -9.53
N ASP A 81 1.39 3.50 -9.00
CA ASP A 81 1.30 4.87 -8.50
C ASP A 81 1.74 5.01 -7.03
N LEU A 82 2.14 3.91 -6.39
CA LEU A 82 2.50 3.85 -4.98
C LEU A 82 4.02 4.00 -4.80
N GLN A 83 4.46 5.07 -4.15
CA GLN A 83 5.86 5.26 -3.80
C GLN A 83 6.22 4.49 -2.52
N ILE A 84 7.36 3.82 -2.53
CA ILE A 84 7.90 3.10 -1.37
C ILE A 84 8.96 3.95 -0.69
N PHE A 85 8.67 4.39 0.54
CA PHE A 85 9.61 5.02 1.45
C PHE A 85 10.20 3.93 2.34
N ALA A 86 11.50 3.73 2.25
CA ALA A 86 12.21 2.75 3.07
C ALA A 86 13.01 3.47 4.17
N GLU A 87 12.64 3.23 5.41
CA GLU A 87 13.19 3.92 6.57
C GLU A 87 14.45 3.25 7.09
N ILE A 88 15.47 4.06 7.30
CA ILE A 88 16.67 3.72 8.09
C ILE A 88 16.41 4.25 9.51
N THR A 89 15.78 3.44 10.35
CA THR A 89 15.27 3.82 11.69
C THR A 89 16.35 4.25 12.67
N ASP A 90 17.59 3.77 12.50
CA ASP A 90 18.74 4.06 13.35
C ASP A 90 19.78 4.96 12.66
N ALA A 91 19.36 5.77 11.68
CA ALA A 91 20.24 6.61 10.90
C ALA A 91 21.14 7.52 11.75
N THR A 92 20.65 7.99 12.89
CA THR A 92 21.41 8.80 13.86
C THR A 92 22.67 8.10 14.38
N LYS A 93 22.70 6.76 14.44
CA LYS A 93 23.83 5.97 14.94
C LYS A 93 24.81 5.54 13.86
N LEU A 94 24.41 5.63 12.60
CA LEU A 94 25.21 5.18 11.46
C LEU A 94 26.06 6.33 10.92
N THR A 95 27.23 5.99 10.39
CA THR A 95 28.03 6.94 9.62
C THR A 95 27.35 7.26 8.30
N PRO A 96 27.68 8.41 7.66
CA PRO A 96 27.16 8.73 6.32
C PRO A 96 27.50 7.67 5.24
N ASP A 97 28.57 6.90 5.41
CA ASP A 97 28.92 5.79 4.52
C ASP A 97 28.02 4.58 4.71
N GLU A 98 27.75 4.18 5.95
CA GLU A 98 26.82 3.09 6.28
C GLU A 98 25.39 3.42 5.88
N ILE A 99 24.95 4.68 6.04
CA ILE A 99 23.64 5.15 5.55
C ILE A 99 23.57 5.00 4.02
N LEU A 100 24.60 5.40 3.30
CA LEU A 100 24.64 5.28 1.85
C LEU A 100 24.61 3.82 1.39
N GLU A 101 25.37 2.94 2.04
CA GLU A 101 25.38 1.50 1.74
C GLU A 101 23.98 0.91 1.91
N ARG A 102 23.32 1.17 3.03
CA ARG A 102 21.93 0.72 3.28
C ARG A 102 20.94 1.31 2.28
N ALA A 103 21.11 2.55 1.87
CA ALA A 103 20.29 3.17 0.85
C ALA A 103 20.39 2.45 -0.50
N PHE A 104 21.60 2.02 -0.90
CA PHE A 104 21.78 1.20 -2.10
C PHE A 104 21.08 -0.16 -1.99
N GLU A 105 21.15 -0.82 -0.82
CA GLU A 105 20.43 -2.07 -0.58
C GLU A 105 18.92 -1.88 -0.75
N TYR A 106 18.34 -0.86 -0.11
CA TYR A 106 16.91 -0.57 -0.19
C TYR A 106 16.47 -0.20 -1.61
N ARG A 107 17.26 0.58 -2.34
CA ARG A 107 16.96 0.88 -3.75
C ARG A 107 16.98 -0.37 -4.62
N ASN A 108 17.89 -1.29 -4.39
CA ASN A 108 17.94 -2.57 -5.12
C ASN A 108 16.74 -3.47 -4.80
N LEU A 109 16.12 -3.30 -3.64
CA LEU A 109 14.89 -3.97 -3.23
C LEU A 109 13.62 -3.26 -3.72
N GLY A 110 13.73 -2.09 -4.33
CA GLY A 110 12.59 -1.37 -4.92
C GLY A 110 12.18 -0.09 -4.21
N ALA A 111 12.94 0.41 -3.22
CA ALA A 111 12.63 1.67 -2.58
C ALA A 111 12.77 2.87 -3.53
N ASP A 112 11.78 3.75 -3.54
CA ASP A 112 11.76 5.01 -4.31
C ASP A 112 12.36 6.17 -3.53
N VAL A 113 12.20 6.16 -2.21
CA VAL A 113 12.63 7.21 -1.30
C VAL A 113 13.33 6.56 -0.11
N ILE A 114 14.49 7.10 0.27
CA ILE A 114 15.20 6.71 1.49
C ILE A 114 14.78 7.66 2.60
N ASP A 115 14.20 7.10 3.64
CA ASP A 115 13.78 7.86 4.81
C ASP A 115 14.80 7.75 5.94
N LEU A 116 15.23 8.90 6.45
CA LEU A 116 16.18 8.99 7.56
C LEU A 116 15.41 9.17 8.86
N GLY A 117 15.26 8.09 9.63
CA GLY A 117 14.64 8.10 10.95
C GLY A 117 15.57 8.71 12.01
N CYS A 118 15.12 9.78 12.66
CA CYS A 118 15.81 10.38 13.81
C CYS A 118 15.34 9.73 15.12
N LEU A 119 16.27 9.32 15.94
CA LEU A 119 15.96 8.76 17.25
C LEU A 119 15.58 9.90 18.22
N PRO A 120 14.50 9.75 19.00
CA PRO A 120 14.13 10.70 20.02
C PRO A 120 15.30 10.97 21.01
N ASP A 121 15.43 12.21 21.44
CA ASP A 121 16.44 12.66 22.41
C ASP A 121 17.89 12.31 22.07
N THR A 122 18.18 12.09 20.77
CA THR A 122 19.51 11.75 20.28
C THR A 122 19.90 12.72 19.17
N GLU A 123 21.01 13.44 19.33
CA GLU A 123 21.50 14.34 18.29
C GLU A 123 21.90 13.59 17.03
N PHE A 124 21.59 14.16 15.86
CA PHE A 124 22.04 13.67 14.57
C PHE A 124 23.11 14.65 14.01
N PRO A 125 24.39 14.55 14.44
CA PRO A 125 25.39 15.56 14.16
C PRO A 125 25.79 15.65 12.70
N HIS A 126 25.67 14.56 11.93
CA HIS A 126 26.03 14.47 10.52
C HIS A 126 24.80 14.42 9.57
N LEU A 127 23.64 14.91 10.04
CA LEU A 127 22.39 14.89 9.29
C LEU A 127 22.54 15.50 7.88
N GLU A 128 23.05 16.73 7.81
CA GLU A 128 23.20 17.43 6.52
C GLU A 128 24.18 16.72 5.57
N VAL A 129 25.27 16.18 6.12
CA VAL A 129 26.27 15.44 5.34
C VAL A 129 25.64 14.17 4.76
N SER A 130 24.85 13.46 5.56
CA SER A 130 24.14 12.24 5.12
C SER A 130 23.12 12.55 4.03
N ILE A 131 22.32 13.58 4.19
CA ILE A 131 21.35 14.03 3.18
C ILE A 131 22.06 14.38 1.87
N LEU A 132 23.06 15.24 1.93
CA LEU A 132 23.80 15.67 0.73
C LEU A 132 24.45 14.49 0.03
N LYS A 133 25.05 13.57 0.78
CA LYS A 133 25.68 12.36 0.24
C LYS A 133 24.67 11.47 -0.50
N LEU A 134 23.50 11.24 0.06
CA LEU A 134 22.44 10.49 -0.61
C LEU A 134 21.98 11.21 -1.89
N LYS A 135 21.76 12.51 -1.84
CA LYS A 135 21.34 13.29 -3.00
C LYS A 135 22.39 13.31 -4.10
N ASP A 136 23.67 13.38 -3.78
CA ASP A 136 24.77 13.31 -4.76
C ASP A 136 24.81 11.95 -5.51
N HIS A 137 24.27 10.89 -4.89
CA HIS A 137 24.11 9.57 -5.50
C HIS A 137 22.72 9.35 -6.14
N GLY A 138 21.91 10.41 -6.28
CA GLY A 138 20.65 10.41 -7.00
C GLY A 138 19.49 9.77 -6.24
N PHE A 139 19.57 9.70 -4.91
CA PHE A 139 18.43 9.28 -4.08
C PHE A 139 17.46 10.43 -3.87
N LYS A 140 16.16 10.09 -3.82
CA LYS A 140 15.18 10.92 -3.14
C LYS A 140 15.29 10.65 -1.65
N VAL A 141 15.26 11.71 -0.85
CA VAL A 141 15.51 11.63 0.60
C VAL A 141 14.33 12.23 1.35
N SER A 142 13.84 11.51 2.33
CA SER A 142 12.97 12.04 3.37
C SER A 142 13.69 12.06 4.72
N LEU A 143 13.18 12.87 5.62
CA LEU A 143 13.64 12.95 7.01
C LEU A 143 12.43 12.81 7.92
N ASP A 144 12.46 11.83 8.82
CA ASP A 144 11.45 11.66 9.88
C ASP A 144 12.02 12.04 11.24
N SER A 145 11.45 13.09 11.83
CA SER A 145 11.81 13.57 13.16
C SER A 145 10.62 14.23 13.85
N LEU A 146 10.60 14.13 15.16
CA LEU A 146 9.69 14.89 16.03
C LEU A 146 10.31 16.22 16.50
N ASN A 147 11.60 16.44 16.24
CA ASN A 147 12.32 17.64 16.66
C ASN A 147 12.26 18.72 15.58
N PRO A 148 11.59 19.87 15.81
CA PRO A 148 11.48 20.95 14.83
C PRO A 148 12.83 21.50 14.35
N GLN A 149 13.88 21.42 15.18
CA GLN A 149 15.22 21.86 14.78
C GLN A 149 15.85 20.91 13.77
N GLU A 150 15.69 19.60 13.94
CA GLU A 150 16.16 18.62 12.97
C GLU A 150 15.37 18.72 11.67
N LEU A 151 14.06 18.89 11.75
CA LEU A 151 13.19 19.12 10.58
C LEU A 151 13.66 20.36 9.81
N GLU A 152 13.96 21.47 10.49
CA GLU A 152 14.48 22.67 9.82
C GLU A 152 15.86 22.44 9.20
N ARG A 153 16.77 21.72 9.87
CA ARG A 153 18.07 21.33 9.33
C ARG A 153 17.92 20.48 8.06
N GLY A 154 17.01 19.51 8.07
CA GLY A 154 16.68 18.71 6.90
C GLY A 154 16.15 19.56 5.73
N ALA A 155 15.27 20.51 6.02
CA ALA A 155 14.76 21.45 5.02
C ALA A 155 15.86 22.32 4.41
N ILE A 156 16.80 22.80 5.21
CA ILE A 156 18.00 23.55 4.76
C ILE A 156 18.89 22.67 3.88
N ALA A 157 19.06 21.39 4.25
CA ALA A 157 19.83 20.42 3.47
C ALA A 157 19.10 19.93 2.21
N LYS A 158 17.87 20.43 1.96
CA LYS A 158 17.07 20.20 0.75
C LYS A 158 16.62 18.73 0.60
N VAL A 159 16.10 18.14 1.66
CA VAL A 159 15.34 16.88 1.55
C VAL A 159 14.18 17.03 0.58
N ASP A 160 13.75 15.94 -0.03
CA ASP A 160 12.60 15.93 -0.94
C ASP A 160 11.28 15.86 -0.16
N TYR A 161 11.30 15.16 0.98
CA TYR A 161 10.14 15.00 1.86
C TYR A 161 10.54 15.25 3.31
N LEU A 162 9.57 15.68 4.11
CA LEU A 162 9.78 15.98 5.52
C LEU A 162 8.65 15.40 6.37
N LEU A 163 8.97 14.46 7.22
CA LEU A 163 8.08 13.78 8.16
C LEU A 163 8.50 14.15 9.61
N SER A 164 7.63 14.31 10.58
CA SER A 164 6.18 14.41 10.45
C SER A 164 5.78 15.80 10.89
N LEU A 165 5.00 16.50 10.09
CA LEU A 165 4.61 17.85 10.42
C LEU A 165 3.24 17.88 11.09
N VAL A 166 3.16 18.55 12.24
CA VAL A 166 1.95 18.84 13.01
C VAL A 166 1.60 20.32 12.89
N PRO A 167 0.40 20.77 13.31
CA PRO A 167 0.01 22.18 13.21
C PRO A 167 1.05 23.19 13.73
N GLU A 168 1.76 22.83 14.80
CA GLU A 168 2.72 23.70 15.49
C GLU A 168 3.98 23.98 14.69
N ASN A 169 4.36 23.09 13.80
CA ASN A 169 5.59 23.20 13.01
C ASN A 169 5.37 23.35 11.50
N LEU A 170 4.11 23.58 11.05
CA LEU A 170 3.77 23.82 9.63
C LEU A 170 4.51 25.00 9.01
N TRP A 171 4.97 25.95 9.83
CA TRP A 171 5.77 27.08 9.38
C TRP A 171 7.03 26.65 8.60
N ILE A 172 7.53 25.43 8.84
CA ILE A 172 8.68 24.87 8.10
C ILE A 172 8.31 24.69 6.62
N ALA A 173 7.14 24.10 6.34
CA ALA A 173 6.65 23.93 4.97
C ALA A 173 6.32 25.27 4.29
N GLU A 174 5.90 26.26 5.05
CA GLU A 174 5.64 27.61 4.53
C GLU A 174 6.94 28.33 4.12
N LYS A 175 8.00 28.12 4.89
CA LYS A 175 9.32 28.74 4.69
C LYS A 175 10.12 28.03 3.58
N TYR A 176 10.04 26.70 3.51
CA TYR A 176 10.84 25.86 2.60
C TYR A 176 9.93 25.15 1.60
N ARG A 177 9.56 25.85 0.51
CA ARG A 177 8.52 25.40 -0.45
C ARG A 177 8.97 24.38 -1.51
N ASN A 178 10.22 23.98 -1.49
CA ASN A 178 10.82 23.04 -2.45
C ASN A 178 10.87 21.60 -1.94
N LEU A 179 10.25 21.31 -0.81
CA LEU A 179 10.05 19.98 -0.24
C LEU A 179 8.55 19.66 -0.15
N ILE A 180 8.24 18.39 0.00
CA ILE A 180 6.87 17.90 0.20
C ILE A 180 6.72 17.49 1.67
N PRO A 181 5.96 18.25 2.50
CA PRO A 181 5.70 17.86 3.88
C PRO A 181 4.72 16.69 3.92
N ILE A 182 4.95 15.77 4.83
CA ILE A 182 3.98 14.77 5.26
C ILE A 182 3.38 15.25 6.59
N ILE A 183 2.08 15.55 6.56
CA ILE A 183 1.36 16.10 7.71
C ILE A 183 0.57 15.04 8.45
N ILE A 184 0.64 15.07 9.76
CA ILE A 184 -0.08 14.16 10.65
C ILE A 184 -1.04 14.93 11.57
N PRO A 185 -2.04 14.26 12.19
CA PRO A 185 -2.82 14.90 13.24
C PRO A 185 -1.93 15.21 14.46
N ASP A 186 -2.33 16.21 15.24
CA ASP A 186 -1.75 16.41 16.56
C ASP A 186 -2.17 15.27 17.53
N ASN A 187 -1.76 15.35 18.78
CA ASN A 187 -2.10 14.34 19.80
C ASN A 187 -3.59 14.36 20.22
N SER A 188 -4.44 15.12 19.53
CA SER A 188 -5.87 15.18 19.81
C SER A 188 -6.59 13.93 19.27
N VAL A 189 -7.72 13.62 19.89
CA VAL A 189 -8.58 12.55 19.42
C VAL A 189 -9.24 12.96 18.08
N GLY A 190 -9.00 12.22 17.02
CA GLY A 190 -9.63 12.43 15.71
C GLY A 190 -8.76 13.18 14.70
N LEU A 191 -9.36 13.59 13.58
CA LEU A 191 -8.67 14.15 12.41
C LEU A 191 -8.85 15.68 12.24
N GLU A 192 -9.47 16.38 13.18
CA GLU A 192 -9.79 17.80 12.99
C GLU A 192 -8.55 18.70 12.84
N SER A 193 -7.47 18.41 13.57
CA SER A 193 -6.20 19.12 13.41
C SER A 193 -5.59 18.88 12.04
N LEU A 194 -5.56 17.63 11.57
CA LEU A 194 -5.10 17.27 10.24
C LEU A 194 -5.94 17.96 9.15
N TYR A 195 -7.26 18.01 9.31
CA TYR A 195 -8.14 18.70 8.35
C TYR A 195 -7.87 20.21 8.27
N LYS A 196 -7.53 20.83 9.38
CA LYS A 196 -7.13 22.24 9.40
C LYS A 196 -5.81 22.44 8.66
N SER A 197 -4.82 21.60 8.94
CA SER A 197 -3.52 21.62 8.25
C SER A 197 -3.65 21.42 6.74
N ILE A 198 -4.48 20.45 6.29
CA ILE A 198 -4.78 20.22 4.87
C ILE A 198 -5.33 21.48 4.21
N ARG A 199 -6.40 22.08 4.78
CA ARG A 199 -7.02 23.30 4.22
C ARG A 199 -6.06 24.46 4.19
N HIS A 200 -5.23 24.59 5.22
CA HIS A 200 -4.22 25.64 5.30
C HIS A 200 -3.20 25.51 4.17
N LEU A 201 -2.56 24.34 4.00
CA LEU A 201 -1.57 24.12 2.94
C LEU A 201 -2.19 24.24 1.54
N GLN A 202 -3.43 23.75 1.34
CA GLN A 202 -4.16 23.95 0.08
C GLN A 202 -4.38 25.45 -0.22
N SER A 203 -4.74 26.25 0.79
CA SER A 203 -4.93 27.69 0.61
C SER A 203 -3.64 28.41 0.20
N MET A 204 -2.51 27.90 0.66
CA MET A 204 -1.18 28.41 0.33
C MET A 204 -0.58 27.80 -0.95
N ARG A 205 -1.27 26.86 -1.59
CA ARG A 205 -0.80 26.09 -2.77
C ARG A 205 0.54 25.40 -2.53
N ILE A 206 0.67 24.78 -1.37
CA ILE A 206 1.81 23.95 -1.01
C ILE A 206 1.42 22.50 -1.25
N ASP A 207 2.23 21.78 -2.02
CA ASP A 207 2.07 20.34 -2.20
C ASP A 207 2.41 19.61 -0.90
N PHE A 208 1.63 18.60 -0.55
CA PHE A 208 1.82 17.81 0.67
C PHE A 208 1.28 16.38 0.51
N MET A 209 1.64 15.53 1.45
CA MET A 209 0.95 14.27 1.72
C MET A 209 0.35 14.32 3.12
N ALA A 210 -0.72 13.54 3.34
CA ALA A 210 -1.34 13.42 4.65
C ALA A 210 -1.26 11.97 5.13
N ASP A 211 -0.96 11.79 6.42
CA ASP A 211 -0.99 10.50 7.10
C ASP A 211 -1.90 10.60 8.32
N SER A 212 -2.94 9.76 8.40
CA SER A 212 -3.84 9.71 9.55
C SER A 212 -3.32 8.80 10.67
N ILE A 213 -2.11 8.29 10.52
CA ILE A 213 -1.38 7.36 11.41
C ILE A 213 -2.04 5.99 11.48
N LEU A 214 -1.27 4.95 11.16
CA LEU A 214 -1.65 3.56 11.34
C LEU A 214 -1.21 3.09 12.73
N ASP A 215 -2.17 2.88 13.63
CA ASP A 215 -1.88 2.36 14.97
C ASP A 215 -1.67 0.85 14.93
N PRO A 216 -0.80 0.30 15.81
CA PRO A 216 -0.57 -1.14 15.88
C PRO A 216 -1.74 -1.89 16.54
N ILE A 217 -1.80 -3.21 16.33
CA ILE A 217 -2.70 -4.11 17.06
C ILE A 217 -2.13 -4.36 18.47
N PRO A 218 -2.92 -4.29 19.56
CA PRO A 218 -4.36 -3.99 19.63
C PRO A 218 -4.66 -2.53 19.97
N PHE A 219 -3.75 -1.60 19.68
CA PHE A 219 -3.77 -0.22 20.19
C PHE A 219 -4.51 0.78 19.29
N GLY A 220 -5.35 0.34 18.37
CA GLY A 220 -6.17 1.23 17.58
C GLY A 220 -6.20 0.93 16.07
N PHE A 221 -5.63 -0.16 15.61
CA PHE A 221 -5.54 -0.53 14.21
C PHE A 221 -6.87 -0.38 13.45
N THR A 222 -7.97 -0.93 13.99
CA THR A 222 -9.29 -0.82 13.35
C THR A 222 -9.74 0.62 13.20
N ASN A 223 -9.53 1.45 14.22
CA ASN A 223 -9.86 2.88 14.16
C ASN A 223 -8.98 3.62 13.14
N SER A 224 -7.73 3.20 12.97
CA SER A 224 -6.85 3.76 11.94
C SER A 224 -7.40 3.55 10.54
N LEU A 225 -7.92 2.37 10.24
CA LEU A 225 -8.55 2.08 8.94
C LEU A 225 -9.77 2.98 8.69
N VAL A 226 -10.58 3.21 9.73
CA VAL A 226 -11.70 4.15 9.66
C VAL A 226 -11.21 5.57 9.37
N ARG A 227 -10.17 6.04 10.07
CA ARG A 227 -9.57 7.37 9.84
C ARG A 227 -9.06 7.55 8.41
N PHE A 228 -8.38 6.56 7.85
CA PHE A 228 -7.92 6.62 6.45
C PHE A 228 -9.10 6.69 5.47
N SER A 229 -10.16 5.91 5.69
CA SER A 229 -11.37 5.93 4.88
C SER A 229 -12.09 7.29 4.97
N GLU A 230 -12.21 7.87 6.17
CA GLU A 230 -12.79 9.20 6.38
C GLU A 230 -11.95 10.29 5.72
N LEU A 231 -10.61 10.23 5.85
CA LEU A 231 -9.68 11.17 5.23
C LEU A 231 -9.87 11.16 3.71
N ARG A 232 -9.86 10.00 3.07
CA ARG A 232 -10.07 9.87 1.62
C ARG A 232 -11.44 10.36 1.20
N SER A 233 -12.50 10.03 1.94
CA SER A 233 -13.86 10.48 1.64
C SER A 233 -14.00 12.00 1.70
N LYS A 234 -13.35 12.64 2.68
CA LYS A 234 -13.41 14.09 2.89
C LYS A 234 -12.52 14.88 1.93
N PHE A 235 -11.40 14.30 1.51
CA PHE A 235 -10.43 14.90 0.59
C PHE A 235 -10.05 13.90 -0.52
N PRO A 236 -10.87 13.76 -1.56
CA PRO A 236 -10.69 12.73 -2.58
C PRO A 236 -9.39 12.81 -3.36
N GLU A 237 -8.81 14.02 -3.51
CA GLU A 237 -7.69 14.28 -4.41
C GLU A 237 -6.33 14.43 -3.70
N ILE A 238 -6.28 14.40 -2.37
CA ILE A 238 -5.00 14.57 -1.69
C ILE A 238 -4.14 13.30 -1.80
N LYS A 239 -2.83 13.48 -1.74
CA LYS A 239 -1.89 12.38 -1.60
C LYS A 239 -1.92 11.87 -0.16
N ILE A 240 -2.00 10.55 0.00
CA ILE A 240 -2.00 9.88 1.32
C ILE A 240 -0.77 8.99 1.40
N LEU A 241 -0.05 9.09 2.52
CA LEU A 241 0.99 8.16 2.93
C LEU A 241 0.44 7.26 4.04
N VAL A 242 0.84 5.99 4.05
CA VAL A 242 0.48 5.00 5.08
C VAL A 242 1.74 4.38 5.67
N GLY A 243 1.96 4.57 6.96
CA GLY A 243 3.08 3.96 7.69
C GLY A 243 2.84 2.47 7.98
N THR A 244 3.19 1.59 7.06
CA THR A 244 2.98 0.13 7.22
C THR A 244 3.92 -0.48 8.24
N GLY A 245 5.12 0.07 8.42
CA GLY A 245 6.10 -0.34 9.42
C GLY A 245 5.55 -0.34 10.86
N ASN A 246 4.64 0.59 11.17
CA ASN A 246 3.99 0.65 12.48
C ASN A 246 3.23 -0.63 12.86
N LEU A 247 2.82 -1.43 11.89
CA LEU A 247 2.17 -2.71 12.13
C LEU A 247 3.15 -3.87 12.01
N THR A 248 3.90 -3.94 10.93
CA THR A 248 4.71 -5.11 10.59
C THR A 248 5.89 -5.32 11.53
N GLU A 249 6.48 -4.24 12.05
CA GLU A 249 7.60 -4.34 13.00
C GLU A 249 7.17 -4.70 14.43
N LEU A 250 5.90 -4.47 14.78
CA LEU A 250 5.38 -4.71 16.13
C LEU A 250 4.63 -6.04 16.27
N ILE A 251 4.51 -6.80 15.17
CA ILE A 251 3.82 -8.09 15.18
C ILE A 251 4.76 -9.16 14.62
N ASP A 252 5.22 -10.07 15.49
CA ASP A 252 5.97 -11.25 15.09
C ASP A 252 5.03 -12.32 14.55
N ALA A 253 4.56 -12.11 13.33
CA ALA A 253 3.61 -12.98 12.63
C ALA A 253 3.93 -13.05 11.12
N ASP A 254 2.99 -13.52 10.31
CA ASP A 254 3.10 -13.57 8.85
C ASP A 254 3.17 -12.15 8.24
N THR A 255 4.36 -11.57 8.19
CA THR A 255 4.58 -10.23 7.62
C THR A 255 4.26 -10.17 6.13
N VAL A 256 4.45 -11.25 5.37
CA VAL A 256 4.05 -11.31 3.94
C VAL A 256 2.55 -11.14 3.79
N GLY A 257 1.77 -11.92 4.55
CA GLY A 257 0.31 -11.83 4.53
C GLY A 257 -0.20 -10.49 5.04
N ILE A 258 0.41 -9.96 6.11
CA ILE A 258 0.06 -8.64 6.67
C ILE A 258 0.33 -7.53 5.64
N ASN A 259 1.49 -7.49 5.01
CA ASN A 259 1.80 -6.51 3.97
C ASN A 259 0.87 -6.64 2.76
N ALA A 260 0.55 -7.86 2.32
CA ALA A 260 -0.40 -8.06 1.22
C ALA A 260 -1.79 -7.46 1.53
N ILE A 261 -2.28 -7.63 2.78
CA ILE A 261 -3.54 -7.02 3.23
C ILE A 261 -3.42 -5.49 3.29
N LEU A 262 -2.34 -4.98 3.87
CA LEU A 262 -2.13 -3.53 3.99
C LEU A 262 -2.03 -2.85 2.62
N LEU A 263 -1.31 -3.44 1.67
CA LEU A 263 -1.23 -2.94 0.30
C LEU A 263 -2.59 -3.00 -0.42
N GLY A 264 -3.39 -4.04 -0.16
CA GLY A 264 -4.78 -4.09 -0.62
C GLY A 264 -5.62 -2.92 -0.09
N ILE A 265 -5.51 -2.62 1.20
CA ILE A 265 -6.16 -1.45 1.82
C ILE A 265 -5.63 -0.15 1.21
N CYS A 266 -4.30 -0.02 1.03
CA CYS A 266 -3.70 1.14 0.39
C CYS A 266 -4.27 1.36 -1.03
N SER A 267 -4.47 0.30 -1.79
CA SER A 267 -5.09 0.35 -3.11
C SER A 267 -6.54 0.85 -3.05
N GLU A 268 -7.36 0.33 -2.12
CA GLU A 268 -8.76 0.76 -1.95
C GLU A 268 -8.89 2.23 -1.59
N ILE A 269 -8.04 2.74 -0.69
CA ILE A 269 -8.04 4.16 -0.31
C ILE A 269 -7.25 5.03 -1.30
N LYS A 270 -6.69 4.45 -2.37
CA LYS A 270 -5.83 5.14 -3.35
C LYS A 270 -4.69 5.89 -2.67
N ALA A 271 -3.98 5.21 -1.77
CA ALA A 271 -2.77 5.77 -1.16
C ALA A 271 -1.73 6.08 -2.23
N SER A 272 -0.93 7.12 -2.01
CA SER A 272 0.12 7.55 -2.95
C SER A 272 1.50 7.05 -2.52
N ALA A 273 1.66 6.70 -1.25
CA ALA A 273 2.91 6.22 -0.70
C ALA A 273 2.69 5.30 0.50
N VAL A 274 3.68 4.44 0.74
CA VAL A 274 3.83 3.67 1.98
C VAL A 274 5.19 3.96 2.60
N LEU A 275 5.23 4.03 3.93
CA LEU A 275 6.46 4.06 4.69
C LEU A 275 6.63 2.70 5.36
N THR A 276 7.77 2.06 5.12
CA THR A 276 8.05 0.72 5.59
C THR A 276 9.46 0.63 6.16
N THR A 277 9.69 -0.36 7.02
CA THR A 277 10.96 -0.60 7.69
C THR A 277 11.36 -2.06 7.59
N GLN A 278 12.66 -2.36 7.77
CA GLN A 278 13.23 -3.72 7.78
C GLN A 278 14.15 -3.92 9.00
N VAL A 279 13.66 -3.65 10.18
CA VAL A 279 14.48 -3.78 11.42
C VAL A 279 14.46 -5.21 11.91
N SER A 280 13.30 -5.79 12.07
CA SER A 280 13.12 -7.14 12.60
C SER A 280 13.46 -8.21 11.56
N ASP A 281 14.02 -9.36 12.01
CA ASP A 281 14.39 -10.44 11.09
C ASP A 281 13.19 -11.01 10.31
N HIS A 282 12.01 -11.01 10.92
CA HIS A 282 10.77 -11.44 10.27
C HIS A 282 10.26 -10.45 9.21
N ALA A 283 10.68 -9.17 9.25
CA ALA A 283 10.29 -8.16 8.28
C ALA A 283 11.25 -8.07 7.07
N LYS A 284 12.50 -8.53 7.20
CA LYS A 284 13.57 -8.37 6.20
C LYS A 284 13.34 -9.02 4.83
N SER A 285 12.37 -9.90 4.70
CA SER A 285 12.13 -10.64 3.45
C SER A 285 10.85 -10.21 2.72
N VAL A 286 10.22 -9.10 3.09
CA VAL A 286 8.82 -8.85 2.77
C VAL A 286 8.56 -7.56 1.98
N ILE A 287 9.57 -6.76 1.77
CA ILE A 287 9.44 -5.46 1.08
C ILE A 287 9.89 -5.57 -0.34
#